data_551498f620636131f32e401fadff4ab0
#
_entry.id   551498f620636131f32e401fadff4ab0
#
_cell.length_a   1.000
_cell.length_b   1.000
_cell.length_c   1.000
_cell.angle_alpha   90.00
_cell.angle_beta   90.00
_cell.angle_gamma   90.00
#
_symmetry.space_group_name_H-M   'P 1'
#
loop_
_entity.id
_entity.type
_entity.pdbx_description
1 polymer ?
#
loop_
_entity_poly.entity_id
_entity_poly.type
_entity_poly.pdbx_seq_one_letter_code
_entity_poly.pdbx_strand_id
1 'polypeptide(L)'
;MKKSIKFIILIFILIITLTSCKGNGKTLHVGFSPDYAPYEFVDLTKTDDDKYVGADVELAKYIAEELDMKLVLEPMGFGQILISLEAGKIDLAISGFTYEEERAKSFLFSEEYFVEGEGKQVVITLSNNISKYNSLEDVNKKGVKVGAQAGSVQYNLAVDQLPNSTIEPHDNIANMVTYLENGKLDCIAISETAAKALMSTNSKISMINDEFVVEDSGLYVLSQKSNTVLMNKVNPIIKTVKEEMLYEKWMSEAQDLFEKLGENAGEVDYTDNGFSFKNIGKMFINYFPDFAKGLGITLALSIVGVLCATIFGIGLCMMNISKYKTLKAISTTYIEIIRGIPLLLQLGLLFVLMPTGTSKFITCSIALVINSSAYQAEIFRSGIQSIDKGQMEAARSLGMSYWQAMFKIIIPQAIRNILPSLANEFVVLIKETSIASTFYVGDLMTVKQNITTLTFDSLTPFIIVAIIYFIVTFSLSKLIKTFEKKVAL
;
A
#
# COMPACT_ATOMS: atom_id res chain seq x y z
N MET A 1 -22.64 21.59 17.49
CA MET A 1 -22.17 20.22 17.23
C MET A 1 -23.03 19.45 16.22
N LYS A 2 -24.32 19.11 16.46
CA LYS A 2 -25.13 18.30 15.51
C LYS A 2 -25.25 18.87 14.07
N LYS A 3 -25.32 20.21 13.88
CA LYS A 3 -25.39 20.83 12.54
C LYS A 3 -24.04 20.85 11.84
N SER A 4 -22.92 20.95 12.57
CA SER A 4 -21.55 20.93 12.00
C SER A 4 -21.17 19.54 11.50
N ILE A 5 -21.54 18.50 12.25
CA ILE A 5 -21.31 17.10 11.84
C ILE A 5 -22.11 16.78 10.56
N LYS A 6 -23.38 17.25 10.47
CA LYS A 6 -24.20 17.05 9.26
C LYS A 6 -23.60 17.74 8.03
N PHE A 7 -22.93 18.88 8.19
CA PHE A 7 -22.31 19.60 7.08
C PHE A 7 -21.01 18.93 6.61
N ILE A 8 -20.21 18.39 7.54
CA ILE A 8 -19.02 17.57 7.22
C ILE A 8 -19.45 16.29 6.49
N ILE A 9 -20.49 15.62 6.98
CA ILE A 9 -21.09 14.46 6.32
C ILE A 9 -21.63 14.83 4.93
N LEU A 10 -22.22 16.00 4.76
CA LEU A 10 -22.73 16.48 3.48
C LEU A 10 -21.60 16.75 2.47
N ILE A 11 -20.47 17.32 2.89
CA ILE A 11 -19.28 17.50 2.06
C ILE A 11 -18.70 16.12 1.66
N PHE A 12 -18.62 15.18 2.59
CA PHE A 12 -18.20 13.80 2.32
C PHE A 12 -19.15 13.12 1.32
N ILE A 13 -20.46 13.26 1.50
CA ILE A 13 -21.47 12.72 0.56
C ILE A 13 -21.36 13.39 -0.81
N LEU A 14 -21.10 14.69 -0.88
CA LEU A 14 -20.95 15.41 -2.15
C LEU A 14 -19.71 14.96 -2.93
N ILE A 15 -18.60 14.65 -2.25
CA ILE A 15 -17.38 14.08 -2.85
C ILE A 15 -17.69 12.67 -3.40
N ILE A 16 -18.43 11.86 -2.66
CA ILE A 16 -18.82 10.50 -3.06
C ILE A 16 -19.78 10.51 -4.28
N THR A 17 -20.68 11.48 -4.36
CA THR A 17 -21.66 11.55 -5.48
C THR A 17 -21.03 12.02 -6.79
N LEU A 18 -19.92 12.75 -6.78
CA LEU A 18 -19.23 13.24 -7.97
C LEU A 18 -18.40 12.16 -8.70
N THR A 19 -18.17 11.00 -8.09
CA THR A 19 -17.34 9.92 -8.65
C THR A 19 -18.14 8.76 -9.23
N SER A 20 -19.48 8.80 -9.20
CA SER A 20 -20.34 7.70 -9.66
C SER A 20 -20.55 7.76 -11.18
N CYS A 21 -19.51 7.54 -11.98
CA CYS A 21 -19.65 7.17 -13.39
C CYS A 21 -19.65 5.64 -13.49
N LYS A 22 -20.84 5.03 -13.54
CA LYS A 22 -20.98 3.61 -13.90
C LYS A 22 -20.61 3.44 -15.38
N GLY A 23 -19.48 2.77 -15.63
CA GLY A 23 -19.20 2.18 -16.93
C GLY A 23 -20.21 1.06 -17.22
N ASN A 24 -20.76 1.01 -18.42
CA ASN A 24 -21.80 0.05 -18.84
C ASN A 24 -21.27 -1.36 -19.19
N GLY A 25 -20.06 -1.75 -18.78
CA GLY A 25 -19.50 -3.09 -18.94
C GLY A 25 -19.53 -3.87 -17.63
N LYS A 26 -19.82 -5.16 -17.68
CA LYS A 26 -19.65 -6.04 -16.53
C LYS A 26 -18.15 -6.18 -16.26
N THR A 27 -17.67 -5.64 -15.15
CA THR A 27 -16.29 -5.75 -14.71
C THR A 27 -16.21 -6.73 -13.54
N LEU A 28 -15.15 -7.55 -13.50
CA LEU A 28 -14.81 -8.42 -12.39
C LEU A 28 -13.56 -7.86 -11.71
N HIS A 29 -13.70 -7.41 -10.48
CA HIS A 29 -12.60 -6.92 -9.66
C HIS A 29 -12.03 -8.05 -8.81
N VAL A 30 -10.77 -8.42 -9.03
CA VAL A 30 -10.09 -9.51 -8.32
C VAL A 30 -8.94 -8.94 -7.49
N GLY A 31 -9.01 -9.14 -6.16
CA GLY A 31 -7.97 -8.75 -5.22
C GLY A 31 -6.96 -9.87 -4.98
N PHE A 32 -5.67 -9.51 -4.93
CA PHE A 32 -4.56 -10.44 -4.72
C PHE A 32 -3.33 -9.71 -4.15
N SER A 33 -2.37 -10.47 -3.58
CA SER A 33 -1.12 -9.94 -3.03
C SER A 33 0.07 -10.33 -3.91
N PRO A 34 0.65 -9.43 -4.72
CA PRO A 34 1.63 -9.79 -5.74
C PRO A 34 3.05 -10.00 -5.17
N ASP A 35 3.16 -10.74 -4.06
CA ASP A 35 4.41 -11.05 -3.37
C ASP A 35 4.54 -12.54 -3.00
N TYR A 36 3.71 -13.40 -3.62
CA TYR A 36 3.61 -14.82 -3.29
C TYR A 36 3.85 -15.72 -4.50
N ALA A 37 5.07 -15.72 -5.03
CA ALA A 37 5.44 -16.60 -6.14
C ALA A 37 5.39 -18.10 -5.71
N PRO A 38 4.97 -19.00 -6.61
CA PRO A 38 4.56 -18.82 -8.00
C PRO A 38 3.06 -18.51 -8.19
N TYR A 39 2.30 -18.30 -7.13
CA TYR A 39 0.86 -18.03 -7.17
C TYR A 39 0.57 -16.67 -7.83
N GLU A 40 1.14 -15.59 -7.28
CA GLU A 40 1.02 -14.24 -7.81
C GLU A 40 2.27 -13.40 -7.49
N PHE A 41 2.85 -12.80 -8.51
CA PHE A 41 4.05 -11.98 -8.38
C PHE A 41 4.15 -10.94 -9.50
N VAL A 42 5.20 -10.13 -9.47
CA VAL A 42 5.39 -9.03 -10.43
C VAL A 42 6.51 -9.37 -11.40
N ASP A 43 6.24 -9.29 -12.70
CA ASP A 43 7.23 -9.29 -13.77
C ASP A 43 7.50 -7.84 -14.22
N LEU A 44 8.60 -7.24 -13.75
CA LEU A 44 8.96 -5.85 -14.07
C LEU A 44 9.44 -5.67 -15.53
N THR A 45 9.58 -6.73 -16.31
CA THR A 45 9.86 -6.61 -17.76
C THR A 45 8.63 -6.18 -18.54
N LYS A 46 7.44 -6.34 -17.95
CA LYS A 46 6.14 -5.96 -18.50
C LYS A 46 5.61 -4.67 -17.90
N THR A 47 4.65 -4.08 -18.57
CA THR A 47 4.02 -2.81 -18.13
C THR A 47 2.54 -3.00 -17.80
N ASP A 48 1.96 -2.01 -17.13
CA ASP A 48 0.56 -1.95 -16.76
C ASP A 48 0.10 -3.19 -15.97
N ASP A 49 -1.06 -3.74 -16.24
CA ASP A 49 -1.58 -4.91 -15.52
C ASP A 49 -0.94 -6.22 -15.98
N ASP A 50 -0.33 -6.27 -17.17
CA ASP A 50 0.36 -7.46 -17.69
C ASP A 50 1.59 -7.86 -16.87
N LYS A 51 2.09 -6.94 -16.03
CA LYS A 51 3.19 -7.22 -15.10
C LYS A 51 2.79 -8.17 -13.96
N TYR A 52 1.51 -8.31 -13.67
CA TYR A 52 1.04 -9.24 -12.67
C TYR A 52 0.88 -10.62 -13.30
N VAL A 53 1.61 -11.58 -12.77
CA VAL A 53 1.74 -12.93 -13.31
C VAL A 53 1.68 -13.95 -12.18
N GLY A 54 1.48 -15.22 -12.54
CA GLY A 54 1.37 -16.32 -11.58
C GLY A 54 0.09 -17.13 -11.79
N ALA A 55 0.02 -18.29 -11.16
CA ALA A 55 -1.08 -19.23 -11.37
C ALA A 55 -2.46 -18.64 -10.96
N ASP A 56 -2.51 -17.91 -9.84
CA ASP A 56 -3.74 -17.26 -9.36
C ASP A 56 -4.17 -16.10 -10.27
N VAL A 57 -3.21 -15.42 -10.91
CA VAL A 57 -3.50 -14.38 -11.90
C VAL A 57 -4.08 -15.01 -13.18
N GLU A 58 -3.56 -16.15 -13.63
CA GLU A 58 -4.11 -16.87 -14.78
C GLU A 58 -5.50 -17.42 -14.45
N LEU A 59 -5.74 -17.94 -13.24
CA LEU A 59 -7.07 -18.34 -12.77
C LEU A 59 -8.05 -17.15 -12.82
N ALA A 60 -7.63 -15.97 -12.36
CA ALA A 60 -8.46 -14.77 -12.41
C ALA A 60 -8.82 -14.36 -13.84
N LYS A 61 -7.86 -14.45 -14.78
CA LYS A 61 -8.07 -14.19 -16.22
C LYS A 61 -9.07 -15.18 -16.81
N TYR A 62 -8.88 -16.46 -16.55
CA TYR A 62 -9.75 -17.53 -17.04
C TYR A 62 -11.19 -17.39 -16.50
N ILE A 63 -11.38 -17.13 -15.22
CA ILE A 63 -12.71 -16.86 -14.64
C ILE A 63 -13.38 -15.66 -15.29
N ALA A 64 -12.64 -14.58 -15.54
CA ALA A 64 -13.20 -13.38 -16.16
C ALA A 64 -13.63 -13.63 -17.61
N GLU A 65 -12.82 -14.39 -18.38
CA GLU A 65 -13.12 -14.77 -19.76
C GLU A 65 -14.37 -15.65 -19.83
N GLU A 66 -14.48 -16.68 -19.02
CA GLU A 66 -15.63 -17.59 -18.97
C GLU A 66 -16.94 -16.89 -18.52
N LEU A 67 -16.81 -15.81 -17.72
CA LEU A 67 -17.94 -15.00 -17.29
C LEU A 67 -18.33 -13.90 -18.31
N ASP A 68 -17.58 -13.72 -19.40
CA ASP A 68 -17.69 -12.59 -20.34
C ASP A 68 -17.67 -11.25 -19.60
N MET A 69 -16.69 -11.09 -18.69
CA MET A 69 -16.48 -9.90 -17.88
C MET A 69 -15.09 -9.31 -18.13
N LYS A 70 -14.97 -8.00 -18.08
CA LYS A 70 -13.67 -7.34 -18.13
C LYS A 70 -12.97 -7.53 -16.77
N LEU A 71 -11.80 -8.18 -16.77
CA LEU A 71 -10.96 -8.30 -15.56
C LEU A 71 -10.39 -6.94 -15.16
N VAL A 72 -10.41 -6.68 -13.88
CA VAL A 72 -9.69 -5.58 -13.21
C VAL A 72 -8.90 -6.20 -12.05
N LEU A 73 -7.59 -6.23 -12.21
CA LEU A 73 -6.66 -6.71 -11.18
C LEU A 73 -6.44 -5.64 -10.12
N GLU A 74 -6.66 -5.99 -8.86
CA GLU A 74 -6.57 -5.09 -7.70
C GLU A 74 -5.45 -5.56 -6.75
N PRO A 75 -4.17 -5.24 -7.05
CA PRO A 75 -3.05 -5.61 -6.19
C PRO A 75 -3.09 -4.84 -4.88
N MET A 76 -2.88 -5.54 -3.77
CA MET A 76 -2.84 -4.97 -2.42
C MET A 76 -2.09 -5.91 -1.47
N GLY A 77 -1.75 -5.45 -0.25
CA GLY A 77 -1.18 -6.34 0.76
C GLY A 77 -2.20 -7.39 1.21
N PHE A 78 -1.73 -8.60 1.53
CA PHE A 78 -2.60 -9.77 1.83
C PHE A 78 -3.69 -9.44 2.86
N GLY A 79 -3.35 -8.80 3.97
CA GLY A 79 -4.33 -8.40 5.00
C GLY A 79 -5.38 -7.39 4.52
N GLN A 80 -5.13 -6.67 3.42
CA GLN A 80 -6.09 -5.71 2.85
C GLN A 80 -7.11 -6.36 1.92
N ILE A 81 -6.83 -7.56 1.40
CA ILE A 81 -7.71 -8.26 0.46
C ILE A 81 -9.05 -8.56 1.12
N LEU A 82 -9.04 -9.16 2.31
CA LEU A 82 -10.28 -9.52 3.02
C LEU A 82 -11.09 -8.29 3.42
N ILE A 83 -10.43 -7.20 3.83
CA ILE A 83 -11.09 -5.92 4.14
C ILE A 83 -11.75 -5.35 2.89
N SER A 84 -11.07 -5.41 1.74
CA SER A 84 -11.59 -4.94 0.46
C SER A 84 -12.74 -5.78 -0.05
N LEU A 85 -12.67 -7.10 0.17
CA LEU A 85 -13.74 -8.03 -0.17
C LEU A 85 -14.99 -7.78 0.69
N GLU A 86 -14.84 -7.63 2.00
CA GLU A 86 -15.94 -7.32 2.92
C GLU A 86 -16.61 -5.99 2.57
N ALA A 87 -15.81 -4.98 2.23
CA ALA A 87 -16.29 -3.67 1.82
C ALA A 87 -16.91 -3.64 0.40
N GLY A 88 -16.89 -4.74 -0.35
CA GLY A 88 -17.39 -4.82 -1.74
C GLY A 88 -16.59 -4.01 -2.74
N LYS A 89 -15.28 -3.86 -2.51
CA LYS A 89 -14.34 -3.18 -3.42
C LYS A 89 -13.79 -4.11 -4.48
N ILE A 90 -13.76 -5.37 -4.18
CA ILE A 90 -13.44 -6.48 -5.06
C ILE A 90 -14.59 -7.47 -5.03
N ASP A 91 -14.78 -8.17 -6.13
CA ASP A 91 -15.81 -9.19 -6.27
C ASP A 91 -15.32 -10.56 -5.82
N LEU A 92 -14.06 -10.85 -6.13
CA LEU A 92 -13.37 -12.08 -5.77
C LEU A 92 -12.02 -11.77 -5.13
N ALA A 93 -11.58 -12.64 -4.22
CA ALA A 93 -10.22 -12.69 -3.70
C ALA A 93 -9.58 -14.02 -4.13
N ILE A 94 -8.44 -13.91 -4.83
CA ILE A 94 -7.66 -15.05 -5.32
C ILE A 94 -6.20 -14.75 -4.96
N SER A 95 -5.66 -15.43 -3.94
CA SER A 95 -4.32 -15.17 -3.41
C SER A 95 -3.91 -16.30 -2.46
N GLY A 96 -3.91 -17.54 -2.95
CA GLY A 96 -3.53 -18.70 -2.16
C GLY A 96 -4.37 -18.92 -0.89
N PHE A 97 -5.64 -18.55 -0.89
CA PHE A 97 -6.49 -18.69 0.29
C PHE A 97 -6.85 -20.14 0.59
N THR A 98 -6.50 -20.60 1.79
CA THR A 98 -6.95 -21.88 2.35
C THR A 98 -8.24 -21.71 3.13
N TYR A 99 -8.95 -22.82 3.37
CA TYR A 99 -10.15 -22.82 4.19
C TYR A 99 -9.79 -22.56 5.66
N GLU A 100 -10.53 -21.67 6.29
CA GLU A 100 -10.51 -21.42 7.73
C GLU A 100 -11.94 -21.20 8.22
N GLU A 101 -12.32 -21.84 9.30
CA GLU A 101 -13.68 -21.79 9.84
C GLU A 101 -14.10 -20.37 10.23
N GLU A 102 -13.18 -19.59 10.82
CA GLU A 102 -13.44 -18.20 11.17
C GLU A 102 -13.67 -17.34 9.91
N ARG A 103 -12.88 -17.56 8.86
CA ARG A 103 -13.01 -16.87 7.58
C ARG A 103 -14.30 -17.23 6.86
N ALA A 104 -14.74 -18.50 6.97
CA ALA A 104 -16.00 -18.99 6.41
C ALA A 104 -17.26 -18.37 7.06
N LYS A 105 -17.15 -17.79 8.25
CA LYS A 105 -18.25 -17.03 8.86
C LYS A 105 -18.56 -15.75 8.10
N SER A 106 -17.56 -15.11 7.51
CA SER A 106 -17.66 -13.81 6.85
C SER A 106 -17.71 -13.89 5.33
N PHE A 107 -17.11 -14.92 4.73
CA PHE A 107 -16.97 -15.06 3.28
C PHE A 107 -17.53 -16.37 2.75
N LEU A 108 -17.88 -16.41 1.45
CA LEU A 108 -18.14 -17.64 0.70
C LEU A 108 -16.82 -18.14 0.14
N PHE A 109 -16.65 -19.44 0.22
CA PHE A 109 -15.58 -20.18 -0.44
C PHE A 109 -16.14 -20.85 -1.70
N SER A 110 -15.35 -20.87 -2.76
CA SER A 110 -15.63 -21.68 -3.94
C SER A 110 -15.47 -23.17 -3.66
N GLU A 111 -15.69 -24.00 -4.67
CA GLU A 111 -15.06 -25.31 -4.70
C GLU A 111 -13.54 -25.12 -4.71
N GLU A 112 -12.81 -26.09 -4.17
CA GLU A 112 -11.35 -26.11 -4.15
C GLU A 112 -10.81 -26.14 -5.58
N TYR A 113 -9.94 -25.18 -5.94
CA TYR A 113 -9.36 -25.14 -7.29
C TYR A 113 -8.01 -25.86 -7.41
N PHE A 114 -7.31 -26.03 -6.31
CA PHE A 114 -6.01 -26.71 -6.27
C PHE A 114 -5.77 -27.28 -4.87
N VAL A 115 -5.11 -28.44 -4.82
CA VAL A 115 -4.54 -29.01 -3.59
C VAL A 115 -3.04 -28.95 -3.75
N GLU A 116 -2.39 -28.21 -2.89
CA GLU A 116 -0.94 -27.99 -2.92
C GLU A 116 -0.21 -29.28 -2.50
N GLY A 117 0.09 -30.17 -3.44
CA GLY A 117 0.79 -31.41 -3.18
C GLY A 117 0.15 -32.23 -2.06
N GLU A 118 0.88 -32.43 -0.92
CA GLU A 118 0.33 -32.90 0.33
C GLU A 118 -0.18 -31.76 1.22
N GLY A 119 -0.27 -30.52 0.70
CA GLY A 119 -0.76 -29.33 1.40
C GLY A 119 0.13 -28.82 2.50
N LYS A 120 1.42 -29.08 2.40
CA LYS A 120 2.38 -28.84 3.48
C LYS A 120 2.59 -27.36 3.76
N GLN A 121 2.42 -27.00 5.00
CA GLN A 121 2.84 -25.73 5.55
C GLN A 121 4.11 -25.97 6.35
N VAL A 122 5.16 -25.24 6.03
CA VAL A 122 6.53 -25.53 6.46
C VAL A 122 7.18 -24.34 7.14
N VAL A 123 8.35 -24.58 7.70
CA VAL A 123 9.22 -23.52 8.22
C VAL A 123 10.51 -23.51 7.43
N ILE A 124 10.94 -22.31 7.03
CA ILE A 124 12.26 -22.09 6.43
C ILE A 124 13.17 -21.34 7.38
N THR A 125 14.47 -21.59 7.26
CA THR A 125 15.53 -20.93 8.00
C THR A 125 16.76 -20.73 7.10
N LEU A 126 17.80 -20.06 7.60
CA LEU A 126 19.07 -19.99 6.87
C LEU A 126 19.74 -21.36 6.81
N SER A 127 20.32 -21.69 5.67
CA SER A 127 21.00 -22.97 5.43
C SER A 127 22.11 -23.29 6.48
N ASN A 128 22.79 -22.25 6.98
CA ASN A 128 23.78 -22.40 8.05
C ASN A 128 23.17 -22.63 9.43
N ASN A 129 21.87 -22.38 9.60
CA ASN A 129 21.15 -22.59 10.85
C ASN A 129 20.28 -23.87 10.84
N ILE A 130 20.27 -24.63 9.74
CA ILE A 130 19.41 -25.81 9.61
C ILE A 130 19.70 -26.89 10.68
N SER A 131 20.95 -26.98 11.14
CA SER A 131 21.31 -27.89 12.25
C SER A 131 20.78 -27.45 13.61
N LYS A 132 20.44 -26.16 13.75
CA LYS A 132 19.86 -25.59 14.96
C LYS A 132 18.34 -25.66 14.96
N TYR A 133 17.73 -25.55 13.78
CA TYR A 133 16.30 -25.51 13.57
C TYR A 133 15.89 -26.58 12.54
N ASN A 134 15.98 -27.85 12.91
CA ASN A 134 15.70 -28.95 12.00
C ASN A 134 14.29 -29.53 12.13
N SER A 135 13.61 -29.24 13.23
CA SER A 135 12.24 -29.70 13.53
C SER A 135 11.40 -28.57 14.10
N LEU A 136 10.07 -28.73 14.11
CA LEU A 136 9.16 -27.82 14.80
C LEU A 136 9.46 -27.74 16.31
N GLU A 137 9.92 -28.84 16.93
CA GLU A 137 10.34 -28.83 18.33
C GLU A 137 11.56 -27.92 18.56
N ASP A 138 12.52 -27.90 17.63
CA ASP A 138 13.66 -26.99 17.69
C ASP A 138 13.28 -25.52 17.49
N VAL A 139 12.30 -25.26 16.68
CA VAL A 139 11.74 -23.93 16.45
C VAL A 139 10.90 -23.48 17.62
N ASN A 140 10.12 -24.37 18.26
CA ASN A 140 9.22 -24.07 19.37
C ASN A 140 9.95 -23.88 20.71
N LYS A 141 10.88 -22.92 20.76
CA LYS A 141 11.70 -22.62 21.95
C LYS A 141 11.66 -21.13 22.29
N LYS A 142 11.73 -20.83 23.57
CA LYS A 142 11.77 -19.44 24.06
C LYS A 142 12.95 -18.67 23.45
N GLY A 143 12.63 -17.52 22.87
CA GLY A 143 13.62 -16.64 22.25
C GLY A 143 13.80 -16.88 20.74
N VAL A 144 13.19 -17.92 20.17
CA VAL A 144 13.12 -18.13 18.72
C VAL A 144 12.04 -17.21 18.15
N LYS A 145 12.38 -16.48 17.10
CA LYS A 145 11.51 -15.55 16.40
C LYS A 145 11.10 -16.13 15.04
N VAL A 146 9.80 -16.32 14.86
CA VAL A 146 9.24 -16.87 13.64
C VAL A 146 8.39 -15.79 12.95
N GLY A 147 8.76 -15.42 11.73
CA GLY A 147 7.97 -14.54 10.90
C GLY A 147 6.86 -15.30 10.17
N ALA A 148 5.68 -14.70 10.05
CA ALA A 148 4.62 -15.21 9.20
C ALA A 148 3.80 -14.04 8.62
N GLN A 149 3.18 -14.26 7.45
CA GLN A 149 2.39 -13.21 6.82
C GLN A 149 1.12 -12.94 7.63
N ALA A 150 0.88 -11.67 7.95
CA ALA A 150 -0.26 -11.26 8.77
C ALA A 150 -1.59 -11.68 8.13
N GLY A 151 -2.43 -12.38 8.88
CA GLY A 151 -3.74 -12.87 8.42
C GLY A 151 -3.68 -14.13 7.54
N SER A 152 -2.51 -14.76 7.39
CA SER A 152 -2.36 -16.03 6.68
C SER A 152 -2.63 -17.23 7.59
N VAL A 153 -2.90 -18.39 6.98
CA VAL A 153 -3.01 -19.64 7.72
C VAL A 153 -1.69 -20.00 8.40
N GLN A 154 -0.56 -19.70 7.79
CA GLN A 154 0.77 -19.95 8.35
C GLN A 154 1.00 -19.19 9.65
N TYR A 155 0.45 -17.96 9.75
CA TYR A 155 0.50 -17.20 10.99
C TYR A 155 -0.29 -17.89 12.10
N ASN A 156 -1.51 -18.33 11.80
CA ASN A 156 -2.38 -19.02 12.76
C ASN A 156 -1.75 -20.35 13.21
N LEU A 157 -1.25 -21.17 12.26
CA LEU A 157 -0.55 -22.41 12.55
C LEU A 157 0.70 -22.19 13.43
N ALA A 158 1.47 -21.14 13.14
CA ALA A 158 2.64 -20.81 13.96
C ALA A 158 2.25 -20.41 15.38
N VAL A 159 1.18 -19.62 15.55
CA VAL A 159 0.67 -19.23 16.88
C VAL A 159 0.21 -20.47 17.67
N ASP A 160 -0.49 -21.40 17.01
CA ASP A 160 -1.10 -22.53 17.67
C ASP A 160 -0.07 -23.66 17.97
N GLN A 161 0.83 -23.93 17.01
CA GLN A 161 1.75 -25.07 17.09
C GLN A 161 3.16 -24.71 17.60
N LEU A 162 3.50 -23.42 17.69
CA LEU A 162 4.77 -22.93 18.24
C LEU A 162 4.57 -21.99 19.44
N PRO A 163 3.84 -22.39 20.50
CA PRO A 163 3.43 -21.50 21.58
C PRO A 163 4.57 -20.96 22.43
N ASN A 164 5.78 -21.55 22.36
CA ASN A 164 6.95 -21.09 23.09
C ASN A 164 7.81 -20.07 22.30
N SER A 165 7.57 -19.94 21.00
CA SER A 165 8.27 -19.02 20.12
C SER A 165 7.61 -17.64 20.13
N THR A 166 8.33 -16.65 19.63
CA THR A 166 7.76 -15.33 19.37
C THR A 166 7.35 -15.27 17.92
N ILE A 167 6.04 -15.23 17.66
CA ILE A 167 5.49 -15.12 16.28
C ILE A 167 5.35 -13.66 15.94
N GLU A 168 6.06 -13.22 14.90
CA GLU A 168 6.06 -11.84 14.41
C GLU A 168 5.25 -11.74 13.11
N PRO A 169 4.09 -11.01 13.09
CA PRO A 169 3.32 -10.80 11.88
C PRO A 169 4.01 -9.78 10.96
N HIS A 170 4.06 -10.09 9.67
CA HIS A 170 4.62 -9.23 8.63
C HIS A 170 3.69 -9.11 7.43
N ASP A 171 3.71 -7.95 6.77
CA ASP A 171 2.84 -7.68 5.62
C ASP A 171 3.37 -8.27 4.31
N ASN A 172 4.68 -8.60 4.22
CA ASN A 172 5.35 -8.97 2.98
C ASN A 172 6.41 -10.05 3.20
N ILE A 173 6.39 -11.09 2.37
CA ILE A 173 7.29 -12.25 2.46
C ILE A 173 8.74 -11.87 2.18
N ALA A 174 8.99 -11.05 1.16
CA ALA A 174 10.35 -10.66 0.81
C ALA A 174 11.04 -9.85 1.93
N ASN A 175 10.27 -9.07 2.69
CA ASN A 175 10.79 -8.40 3.88
C ASN A 175 11.16 -9.41 4.99
N MET A 176 10.36 -10.48 5.17
CA MET A 176 10.68 -11.55 6.13
C MET A 176 11.98 -12.28 5.76
N VAL A 177 12.17 -12.58 4.47
CA VAL A 177 13.44 -13.17 3.98
C VAL A 177 14.62 -12.26 4.32
N THR A 178 14.50 -10.97 4.09
CA THR A 178 15.54 -10.00 4.49
C THR A 178 15.79 -9.98 5.99
N TYR A 179 14.75 -10.08 6.81
CA TYR A 179 14.89 -10.12 8.27
C TYR A 179 15.55 -11.42 8.74
N LEU A 180 15.25 -12.54 8.06
CA LEU A 180 15.90 -13.82 8.29
C LEU A 180 17.41 -13.71 7.96
N GLU A 181 17.79 -13.18 6.81
CA GLU A 181 19.18 -13.00 6.39
C GLU A 181 19.98 -12.07 7.34
N ASN A 182 19.32 -11.07 7.91
CA ASN A 182 19.93 -10.14 8.85
C ASN A 182 19.83 -10.59 10.33
N GLY A 183 19.39 -11.82 10.60
CA GLY A 183 19.28 -12.39 11.94
C GLY A 183 18.26 -11.69 12.85
N LYS A 184 17.28 -10.98 12.27
CA LYS A 184 16.17 -10.38 13.00
C LYS A 184 15.03 -11.38 13.20
N LEU A 185 14.89 -12.34 12.29
CA LEU A 185 14.07 -13.55 12.41
C LEU A 185 15.02 -14.75 12.43
N ASP A 186 14.61 -15.80 13.11
CA ASP A 186 15.27 -17.09 13.12
C ASP A 186 14.70 -18.04 12.06
N CYS A 187 13.38 -17.94 11.83
CA CYS A 187 12.62 -18.80 10.94
C CYS A 187 11.46 -18.01 10.30
N ILE A 188 10.89 -18.58 9.23
CA ILE A 188 9.67 -18.08 8.57
C ILE A 188 8.71 -19.26 8.34
N ALA A 189 7.44 -19.09 8.73
CA ALA A 189 6.37 -20.01 8.40
C ALA A 189 5.77 -19.64 7.03
N ILE A 190 5.69 -20.63 6.11
CA ILE A 190 5.33 -20.42 4.71
C ILE A 190 4.79 -21.71 4.09
N SER A 191 4.13 -21.66 2.93
CA SER A 191 3.77 -22.88 2.21
C SER A 191 5.00 -23.56 1.57
N GLU A 192 4.93 -24.87 1.39
CA GLU A 192 6.03 -25.66 0.80
C GLU A 192 6.36 -25.19 -0.63
N THR A 193 5.35 -24.89 -1.44
CA THR A 193 5.52 -24.43 -2.81
C THR A 193 6.25 -23.07 -2.86
N ALA A 194 5.84 -22.11 -2.03
CA ALA A 194 6.52 -20.83 -1.95
C ALA A 194 7.94 -20.97 -1.34
N ALA A 195 8.12 -21.89 -0.38
CA ALA A 195 9.46 -22.21 0.13
C ALA A 195 10.39 -22.74 -0.97
N LYS A 196 9.90 -23.68 -1.80
CA LYS A 196 10.66 -24.21 -2.95
C LYS A 196 10.99 -23.13 -3.97
N ALA A 197 10.03 -22.24 -4.28
CA ALA A 197 10.28 -21.11 -5.17
C ALA A 197 11.36 -20.15 -4.62
N LEU A 198 11.32 -19.86 -3.31
CA LEU A 198 12.37 -19.07 -2.65
C LEU A 198 13.74 -19.77 -2.68
N MET A 199 13.77 -21.06 -2.42
CA MET A 199 15.01 -21.84 -2.41
C MET A 199 15.64 -21.99 -3.80
N SER A 200 14.85 -21.99 -4.88
CA SER A 200 15.37 -22.04 -6.25
C SER A 200 16.16 -20.76 -6.63
N THR A 201 15.78 -19.62 -6.05
CA THR A 201 16.41 -18.33 -6.32
C THR A 201 17.37 -17.87 -5.21
N ASN A 202 17.31 -18.47 -4.02
CA ASN A 202 18.13 -18.10 -2.85
C ASN A 202 18.71 -19.33 -2.14
N SER A 203 19.93 -19.70 -2.49
CA SER A 203 20.64 -20.87 -1.92
C SER A 203 20.97 -20.77 -0.42
N LYS A 204 20.80 -19.60 0.20
CA LYS A 204 21.03 -19.40 1.65
C LYS A 204 19.86 -19.90 2.51
N ILE A 205 18.72 -20.22 1.90
CA ILE A 205 17.50 -20.65 2.56
C ILE A 205 17.37 -22.15 2.50
N SER A 206 16.97 -22.78 3.57
CA SER A 206 16.64 -24.19 3.65
C SER A 206 15.34 -24.40 4.41
N MET A 207 14.59 -25.42 4.01
CA MET A 207 13.38 -25.87 4.67
C MET A 207 13.73 -26.87 5.75
N ILE A 208 13.06 -26.80 6.91
CA ILE A 208 13.21 -27.81 7.97
C ILE A 208 12.54 -29.14 7.57
N ASN A 209 12.84 -30.22 8.29
CA ASN A 209 12.30 -31.53 7.93
C ASN A 209 10.84 -31.76 8.37
N ASP A 210 10.35 -30.95 9.31
CA ASP A 210 8.99 -31.05 9.83
C ASP A 210 8.05 -30.08 9.14
N GLU A 211 6.76 -30.39 9.19
CA GLU A 211 5.67 -29.60 8.66
C GLU A 211 4.61 -29.33 9.72
N PHE A 212 3.84 -28.24 9.56
CA PHE A 212 2.68 -27.98 10.40
C PHE A 212 1.57 -28.99 10.12
N VAL A 213 0.83 -29.37 11.15
CA VAL A 213 -0.40 -30.14 10.99
C VAL A 213 -1.49 -29.23 10.46
N VAL A 214 -2.05 -29.55 9.31
CA VAL A 214 -3.13 -28.79 8.67
C VAL A 214 -4.39 -29.64 8.54
N GLU A 215 -5.57 -29.03 8.68
CA GLU A 215 -6.87 -29.73 8.54
C GLU A 215 -7.32 -29.74 7.07
N ASP A 216 -7.06 -28.68 6.33
CA ASP A 216 -7.41 -28.52 4.92
C ASP A 216 -6.26 -27.80 4.19
N SER A 217 -5.85 -28.35 3.08
CA SER A 217 -4.75 -27.88 2.24
C SER A 217 -5.22 -27.35 0.88
N GLY A 218 -6.51 -27.32 0.65
CA GLY A 218 -7.10 -26.79 -0.58
C GLY A 218 -6.97 -25.28 -0.69
N LEU A 219 -6.88 -24.81 -1.94
CA LEU A 219 -6.94 -23.39 -2.27
C LEU A 219 -8.30 -23.02 -2.84
N TYR A 220 -8.81 -21.87 -2.43
CA TYR A 220 -10.18 -21.43 -2.68
C TYR A 220 -10.25 -19.98 -3.15
N VAL A 221 -11.17 -19.71 -4.07
CA VAL A 221 -11.59 -18.36 -4.39
C VAL A 221 -12.60 -17.88 -3.35
N LEU A 222 -12.43 -16.69 -2.82
CA LEU A 222 -13.35 -16.11 -1.86
C LEU A 222 -14.22 -15.04 -2.50
N SER A 223 -15.47 -14.93 -2.03
CA SER A 223 -16.36 -13.80 -2.33
C SER A 223 -17.11 -13.33 -1.08
N GLN A 224 -17.78 -12.18 -1.19
CA GLN A 224 -18.67 -11.73 -0.12
C GLN A 224 -19.72 -12.79 0.20
N LYS A 225 -20.10 -12.91 1.47
CA LYS A 225 -21.13 -13.87 1.95
C LYS A 225 -22.47 -13.71 1.23
N SER A 226 -22.80 -12.52 0.78
CA SER A 226 -24.04 -12.23 0.04
C SER A 226 -23.97 -12.55 -1.44
N ASN A 227 -22.78 -12.77 -2.02
CA ASN A 227 -22.60 -12.87 -3.48
C ASN A 227 -22.68 -14.33 -3.98
N THR A 228 -23.75 -15.04 -3.58
CA THR A 228 -24.00 -16.43 -3.98
C THR A 228 -24.20 -16.58 -5.49
N VAL A 229 -24.73 -15.57 -6.18
CA VAL A 229 -24.97 -15.59 -7.63
C VAL A 229 -23.65 -15.67 -8.39
N LEU A 230 -22.64 -14.91 -7.99
CA LEU A 230 -21.32 -14.96 -8.61
C LEU A 230 -20.65 -16.30 -8.31
N MET A 231 -20.64 -16.73 -7.04
CA MET A 231 -20.00 -17.98 -6.65
C MET A 231 -20.59 -19.20 -7.35
N ASN A 232 -21.91 -19.24 -7.55
CA ASN A 232 -22.58 -20.29 -8.32
C ASN A 232 -22.18 -20.33 -9.81
N LYS A 233 -21.64 -19.22 -10.35
CA LYS A 233 -21.08 -19.20 -11.71
C LYS A 233 -19.58 -19.55 -11.70
N VAL A 234 -18.86 -19.20 -10.65
CA VAL A 234 -17.43 -19.50 -10.49
C VAL A 234 -17.18 -20.99 -10.28
N ASN A 235 -17.99 -21.67 -9.45
CA ASN A 235 -17.78 -23.08 -9.13
C ASN A 235 -17.76 -24.02 -10.36
N PRO A 236 -18.66 -23.91 -11.37
CA PRO A 236 -18.55 -24.70 -12.59
C PRO A 236 -17.24 -24.45 -13.37
N ILE A 237 -16.75 -23.20 -13.37
CA ILE A 237 -15.48 -22.84 -14.02
C ILE A 237 -14.32 -23.51 -13.30
N ILE A 238 -14.31 -23.46 -11.97
CA ILE A 238 -13.29 -24.13 -11.14
C ILE A 238 -13.29 -25.63 -11.39
N LYS A 239 -14.48 -26.25 -11.51
CA LYS A 239 -14.58 -27.65 -11.85
C LYS A 239 -13.88 -27.97 -13.19
N THR A 240 -14.10 -27.14 -14.23
CA THR A 240 -13.39 -27.29 -15.52
C THR A 240 -11.87 -27.13 -15.34
N VAL A 241 -11.43 -26.13 -14.57
CA VAL A 241 -10.00 -25.92 -14.28
C VAL A 241 -9.36 -27.18 -13.66
N LYS A 242 -10.04 -27.84 -12.71
CA LYS A 242 -9.57 -29.09 -12.10
C LYS A 242 -9.59 -30.27 -13.08
N GLU A 243 -10.69 -30.48 -13.81
CA GLU A 243 -10.86 -31.61 -14.74
C GLU A 243 -9.84 -31.55 -15.88
N GLU A 244 -9.45 -30.35 -16.34
CA GLU A 244 -8.48 -30.12 -17.40
C GLU A 244 -7.05 -29.91 -16.89
N MET A 245 -6.83 -29.95 -15.57
CA MET A 245 -5.52 -29.72 -14.91
C MET A 245 -4.87 -28.40 -15.35
N LEU A 246 -5.68 -27.35 -15.54
CA LEU A 246 -5.18 -26.05 -16.02
C LEU A 246 -4.33 -25.35 -14.96
N TYR A 247 -4.70 -25.48 -13.69
CA TYR A 247 -3.99 -24.79 -12.63
C TYR A 247 -2.58 -25.36 -12.42
N GLU A 248 -2.41 -26.67 -12.50
CA GLU A 248 -1.11 -27.35 -12.46
C GLU A 248 -0.19 -26.87 -13.59
N LYS A 249 -0.75 -26.71 -14.78
CA LYS A 249 -0.02 -26.17 -15.92
C LYS A 249 0.42 -24.71 -15.65
N TRP A 250 -0.51 -23.85 -15.21
CA TRP A 250 -0.20 -22.44 -14.88
C TRP A 250 0.83 -22.33 -13.75
N MET A 251 0.75 -23.22 -12.75
CA MET A 251 1.70 -23.29 -11.66
C MET A 251 3.12 -23.62 -12.16
N SER A 252 3.25 -24.62 -13.06
CA SER A 252 4.54 -24.96 -13.66
C SER A 252 5.09 -23.81 -14.51
N GLU A 253 4.25 -23.19 -15.34
CA GLU A 253 4.67 -22.03 -16.17
C GLU A 253 5.08 -20.83 -15.31
N ALA A 254 4.38 -20.59 -14.21
CA ALA A 254 4.68 -19.52 -13.26
C ALA A 254 6.00 -19.78 -12.51
N GLN A 255 6.26 -21.02 -12.12
CA GLN A 255 7.53 -21.42 -11.49
C GLN A 255 8.71 -21.19 -12.44
N ASP A 256 8.62 -21.68 -13.68
CA ASP A 256 9.64 -21.49 -14.70
C ASP A 256 9.91 -20.01 -15.00
N LEU A 257 8.84 -19.21 -15.02
CA LEU A 257 8.96 -17.76 -15.22
C LEU A 257 9.66 -17.10 -14.03
N PHE A 258 9.28 -17.45 -12.81
CA PHE A 258 9.88 -16.90 -11.61
C PHE A 258 11.38 -17.20 -11.52
N GLU A 259 11.79 -18.43 -11.81
CA GLU A 259 13.19 -18.83 -11.86
C GLU A 259 13.98 -18.02 -12.90
N LYS A 260 13.46 -17.88 -14.13
CA LYS A 260 14.06 -17.06 -15.18
C LYS A 260 14.19 -15.58 -14.80
N LEU A 261 13.18 -15.03 -14.11
CA LEU A 261 13.24 -13.64 -13.64
C LEU A 261 14.28 -13.47 -12.53
N GLY A 262 14.42 -14.45 -11.64
CA GLY A 262 15.46 -14.50 -10.62
C GLY A 262 16.87 -14.54 -11.23
N GLU A 263 17.09 -15.38 -12.23
CA GLU A 263 18.36 -15.45 -12.96
C GLU A 263 18.70 -14.14 -13.71
N ASN A 264 17.70 -13.51 -14.33
CA ASN A 264 17.86 -12.25 -15.08
C ASN A 264 17.98 -11.01 -14.16
N ALA A 265 17.51 -11.07 -12.92
CA ALA A 265 17.68 -9.99 -11.94
C ALA A 265 19.17 -9.69 -11.67
N GLY A 266 20.04 -10.51 -12.23
CA GLY A 266 21.49 -10.49 -12.15
C GLY A 266 21.93 -11.07 -10.81
N GLU A 267 22.99 -11.89 -10.84
CA GLU A 267 23.69 -12.30 -9.62
C GLU A 267 24.01 -11.05 -8.80
N VAL A 268 23.11 -10.66 -7.92
CA VAL A 268 23.51 -9.89 -6.74
C VAL A 268 24.41 -10.87 -6.01
N ASP A 269 25.69 -10.59 -5.97
CA ASP A 269 26.68 -11.43 -5.30
C ASP A 269 26.36 -11.45 -3.81
N TYR A 270 25.47 -12.37 -3.41
CA TYR A 270 25.07 -12.59 -2.01
C TYR A 270 26.21 -13.22 -1.19
N THR A 271 27.36 -13.52 -1.80
CA THR A 271 28.52 -14.07 -1.08
C THR A 271 29.18 -13.06 -0.17
N ASP A 272 28.93 -11.77 -0.40
CA ASP A 272 29.44 -10.69 0.46
C ASP A 272 28.30 -10.20 1.37
N ASN A 273 28.29 -10.60 2.64
CA ASN A 273 27.30 -10.25 3.67
C ASN A 273 27.30 -8.74 4.00
N GLY A 274 27.58 -7.87 3.05
CA GLY A 274 27.78 -6.46 3.28
C GLY A 274 27.15 -5.56 2.22
N PHE A 275 26.82 -4.37 2.69
CA PHE A 275 26.51 -3.21 1.90
C PHE A 275 27.57 -3.00 0.78
N SER A 276 27.15 -3.09 -0.49
CA SER A 276 28.04 -2.88 -1.64
C SER A 276 27.54 -1.74 -2.52
N PHE A 277 28.34 -0.70 -2.66
CA PHE A 277 28.07 0.41 -3.60
C PHE A 277 27.91 -0.06 -5.05
N LYS A 278 28.59 -1.16 -5.44
CA LYS A 278 28.50 -1.76 -6.76
C LYS A 278 27.10 -2.33 -7.01
N ASN A 279 26.52 -3.00 -6.01
CA ASN A 279 25.18 -3.57 -6.11
C ASN A 279 24.11 -2.46 -6.18
N ILE A 280 24.27 -1.38 -5.41
CA ILE A 280 23.38 -0.19 -5.51
C ILE A 280 23.41 0.38 -6.92
N GLY A 281 24.60 0.57 -7.51
CA GLY A 281 24.75 1.09 -8.85
C GLY A 281 24.14 0.19 -9.92
N LYS A 282 24.38 -1.13 -9.85
CA LYS A 282 23.78 -2.11 -10.77
C LYS A 282 22.26 -2.10 -10.68
N MET A 283 21.70 -2.24 -9.48
CA MET A 283 20.26 -2.26 -9.27
C MET A 283 19.59 -0.96 -9.71
N PHE A 284 20.20 0.18 -9.40
CA PHE A 284 19.68 1.47 -9.85
C PHE A 284 19.63 1.57 -11.39
N ILE A 285 20.66 1.10 -12.09
CA ILE A 285 20.69 1.12 -13.57
C ILE A 285 19.66 0.15 -14.15
N ASN A 286 19.60 -1.08 -13.63
CA ASN A 286 18.69 -2.11 -14.12
C ASN A 286 17.22 -1.70 -13.97
N TYR A 287 16.85 -1.10 -12.85
CA TYR A 287 15.47 -0.70 -12.54
C TYR A 287 15.22 0.82 -12.63
N PHE A 288 16.10 1.54 -13.35
CA PHE A 288 15.97 2.99 -13.52
C PHE A 288 14.61 3.44 -14.07
N PRO A 289 14.04 2.78 -15.11
CA PRO A 289 12.72 3.16 -15.62
C PRO A 289 11.63 3.07 -14.56
N ASP A 290 11.67 2.03 -13.71
CA ASP A 290 10.69 1.82 -12.65
C ASP A 290 10.81 2.87 -11.55
N PHE A 291 12.04 3.17 -11.10
CA PHE A 291 12.29 4.25 -10.15
C PHE A 291 11.84 5.61 -10.71
N ALA A 292 12.08 5.89 -12.00
CA ALA A 292 11.65 7.12 -12.65
C ALA A 292 10.11 7.22 -12.72
N LYS A 293 9.41 6.13 -13.07
CA LYS A 293 7.95 6.04 -13.09
C LYS A 293 7.37 6.24 -11.67
N GLY A 294 7.92 5.53 -10.68
CA GLY A 294 7.51 5.65 -9.29
C GLY A 294 7.72 7.05 -8.73
N LEU A 295 8.84 7.69 -9.05
CA LEU A 295 9.10 9.09 -8.70
C LEU A 295 8.07 10.02 -9.36
N GLY A 296 7.73 9.78 -10.64
CA GLY A 296 6.70 10.54 -11.34
C GLY A 296 5.35 10.50 -10.63
N ILE A 297 4.92 9.30 -10.18
CA ILE A 297 3.66 9.13 -9.43
C ILE A 297 3.74 9.81 -8.06
N THR A 298 4.84 9.64 -7.33
CA THR A 298 5.10 10.32 -6.05
C THR A 298 4.96 11.85 -6.18
N LEU A 299 5.60 12.43 -7.20
CA LEU A 299 5.53 13.87 -7.45
C LEU A 299 4.13 14.31 -7.91
N ALA A 300 3.47 13.52 -8.77
CA ALA A 300 2.11 13.83 -9.21
C ALA A 300 1.12 13.86 -8.05
N LEU A 301 1.15 12.85 -7.15
CA LEU A 301 0.34 12.83 -5.93
C LEU A 301 0.61 14.06 -5.06
N SER A 302 1.87 14.43 -4.88
CA SER A 302 2.27 15.55 -4.04
C SER A 302 1.82 16.90 -4.64
N ILE A 303 1.95 17.07 -5.95
CA ILE A 303 1.53 18.29 -6.66
C ILE A 303 0.02 18.46 -6.61
N VAL A 304 -0.72 17.39 -6.96
CA VAL A 304 -2.19 17.39 -6.88
C VAL A 304 -2.64 17.63 -5.44
N GLY A 305 -2.00 16.94 -4.49
CA GLY A 305 -2.26 17.08 -3.05
C GLY A 305 -2.10 18.52 -2.58
N VAL A 306 -0.94 19.15 -2.82
CA VAL A 306 -0.68 20.51 -2.32
C VAL A 306 -1.56 21.55 -3.01
N LEU A 307 -1.76 21.47 -4.33
CA LEU A 307 -2.54 22.47 -5.07
C LEU A 307 -4.02 22.45 -4.64
N CYS A 308 -4.62 21.26 -4.60
CA CYS A 308 -6.01 21.12 -4.14
C CYS A 308 -6.17 21.47 -2.66
N ALA A 309 -5.24 21.00 -1.80
CA ALA A 309 -5.26 21.33 -0.38
C ALA A 309 -5.11 22.84 -0.13
N THR A 310 -4.38 23.57 -0.97
CA THR A 310 -4.27 25.02 -0.87
C THR A 310 -5.63 25.71 -1.05
N ILE A 311 -6.40 25.28 -2.04
CA ILE A 311 -7.74 25.83 -2.31
C ILE A 311 -8.67 25.57 -1.12
N PHE A 312 -8.71 24.32 -0.65
CA PHE A 312 -9.55 23.94 0.51
C PHE A 312 -9.05 24.58 1.80
N GLY A 313 -7.74 24.65 2.02
CA GLY A 313 -7.12 25.26 3.19
C GLY A 313 -7.40 26.76 3.31
N ILE A 314 -7.38 27.51 2.19
CA ILE A 314 -7.80 28.92 2.18
C ILE A 314 -9.27 29.02 2.58
N GLY A 315 -10.15 28.19 2.02
CA GLY A 315 -11.57 28.17 2.39
C GLY A 315 -11.78 27.92 3.88
N LEU A 316 -11.10 26.90 4.42
CA LEU A 316 -11.14 26.55 5.86
C LEU A 316 -10.58 27.71 6.72
N CYS A 317 -9.49 28.33 6.32
CA CYS A 317 -8.94 29.50 7.00
C CYS A 317 -9.95 30.66 7.04
N MET A 318 -10.56 30.98 5.90
CA MET A 318 -11.58 32.04 5.84
C MET A 318 -12.77 31.76 6.73
N MET A 319 -13.21 30.51 6.82
CA MET A 319 -14.26 30.09 7.76
C MET A 319 -13.79 30.27 9.23
N ASN A 320 -12.53 29.91 9.52
CA ASN A 320 -11.96 29.97 10.87
C ASN A 320 -11.81 31.41 11.40
N ILE A 321 -11.41 32.36 10.54
CA ILE A 321 -11.26 33.76 10.91
C ILE A 321 -12.57 34.54 10.82
N SER A 322 -13.65 33.90 10.37
CA SER A 322 -14.97 34.54 10.21
C SER A 322 -15.57 34.98 11.57
N LYS A 323 -16.33 36.09 11.55
CA LYS A 323 -17.13 36.53 12.68
C LYS A 323 -18.29 35.60 13.04
N TYR A 324 -18.69 34.74 12.11
CA TYR A 324 -19.81 33.80 12.34
C TYR A 324 -19.34 32.58 13.12
N LYS A 325 -19.79 32.46 14.36
CA LYS A 325 -19.42 31.38 15.30
C LYS A 325 -19.61 29.97 14.70
N THR A 326 -20.67 29.80 13.89
CA THR A 326 -20.95 28.50 13.25
C THR A 326 -19.90 28.11 12.22
N LEU A 327 -19.48 29.04 11.34
CA LEU A 327 -18.44 28.77 10.35
C LEU A 327 -17.09 28.48 11.02
N LYS A 328 -16.75 29.29 12.03
CA LYS A 328 -15.55 29.07 12.83
C LYS A 328 -15.57 27.70 13.50
N ALA A 329 -16.68 27.31 14.14
CA ALA A 329 -16.80 26.02 14.80
C ALA A 329 -16.65 24.84 13.82
N ILE A 330 -17.26 24.93 12.62
CA ILE A 330 -17.15 23.91 11.59
C ILE A 330 -15.68 23.73 11.18
N SER A 331 -15.01 24.83 10.83
CA SER A 331 -13.61 24.79 10.39
C SER A 331 -12.68 24.28 11.50
N THR A 332 -12.83 24.78 12.73
CA THR A 332 -12.03 24.32 13.87
C THR A 332 -12.22 22.83 14.11
N THR A 333 -13.47 22.35 14.14
CA THR A 333 -13.75 20.93 14.35
C THR A 333 -13.15 20.05 13.25
N TYR A 334 -13.24 20.48 11.97
CA TYR A 334 -12.61 19.76 10.86
C TYR A 334 -11.09 19.67 11.05
N ILE A 335 -10.44 20.80 11.31
CA ILE A 335 -8.99 20.88 11.47
C ILE A 335 -8.53 20.00 12.63
N GLU A 336 -9.21 20.05 13.78
CA GLU A 336 -8.85 19.25 14.95
C GLU A 336 -9.02 17.74 14.70
N ILE A 337 -10.12 17.31 14.05
CA ILE A 337 -10.37 15.91 13.73
C ILE A 337 -9.31 15.39 12.75
N ILE A 338 -9.10 16.09 11.64
CA ILE A 338 -8.20 15.63 10.60
C ILE A 338 -6.75 15.57 11.10
N ARG A 339 -6.30 16.56 11.86
CA ARG A 339 -4.95 16.56 12.44
C ARG A 339 -4.79 15.60 13.60
N GLY A 340 -5.88 15.17 14.22
CA GLY A 340 -5.87 14.19 15.31
C GLY A 340 -5.89 12.73 14.86
N ILE A 341 -6.18 12.46 13.58
CA ILE A 341 -6.25 11.10 13.02
C ILE A 341 -5.01 10.85 12.16
N PRO A 342 -4.28 9.73 12.35
CA PRO A 342 -3.14 9.36 11.48
C PRO A 342 -3.53 9.27 10.01
N LEU A 343 -2.66 9.76 9.10
CA LEU A 343 -2.92 9.75 7.66
C LEU A 343 -3.21 8.32 7.12
N LEU A 344 -2.52 7.30 7.63
CA LEU A 344 -2.75 5.91 7.22
C LEU A 344 -4.20 5.47 7.49
N LEU A 345 -4.77 5.84 8.64
CA LEU A 345 -6.17 5.54 8.95
C LEU A 345 -7.15 6.33 8.06
N GLN A 346 -6.84 7.60 7.76
CA GLN A 346 -7.65 8.40 6.83
C GLN A 346 -7.64 7.77 5.44
N LEU A 347 -6.49 7.31 4.98
CA LEU A 347 -6.32 6.64 3.69
C LEU A 347 -7.12 5.34 3.66
N GLY A 348 -6.97 4.47 4.68
CA GLY A 348 -7.71 3.22 4.79
C GLY A 348 -9.23 3.42 4.79
N LEU A 349 -9.73 4.39 5.56
CA LEU A 349 -11.16 4.75 5.57
C LEU A 349 -11.65 5.19 4.19
N LEU A 350 -10.87 6.00 3.48
CA LEU A 350 -11.24 6.43 2.13
C LEU A 350 -11.25 5.28 1.14
N PHE A 351 -10.27 4.37 1.21
CA PHE A 351 -10.31 3.17 0.37
C PHE A 351 -11.57 2.35 0.59
N VAL A 352 -12.05 2.23 1.83
CA VAL A 352 -13.30 1.53 2.14
C VAL A 352 -14.54 2.34 1.70
N LEU A 353 -14.54 3.66 1.82
CA LEU A 353 -15.72 4.49 1.55
C LEU A 353 -15.91 4.89 0.07
N MET A 354 -14.82 4.95 -0.72
CA MET A 354 -14.90 5.36 -2.13
C MET A 354 -15.66 4.32 -2.96
N PRO A 355 -16.37 4.69 -4.01
CA PRO A 355 -17.05 3.74 -4.91
C PRO A 355 -16.08 2.74 -5.53
N THR A 356 -16.54 1.49 -5.75
CA THR A 356 -15.80 0.45 -6.47
C THR A 356 -15.39 0.95 -7.86
N GLY A 357 -14.17 0.63 -8.30
CA GLY A 357 -13.60 1.12 -9.56
C GLY A 357 -13.04 2.54 -9.50
N THR A 358 -13.03 3.20 -8.32
CA THR A 358 -12.30 4.46 -8.16
C THR A 358 -10.79 4.19 -8.21
N SER A 359 -10.09 4.89 -9.10
CA SER A 359 -8.63 4.76 -9.21
C SER A 359 -7.93 4.99 -7.87
N LYS A 360 -6.99 4.11 -7.54
CA LYS A 360 -6.15 4.22 -6.32
C LYS A 360 -5.45 5.57 -6.22
N PHE A 361 -4.96 6.09 -7.36
CA PHE A 361 -4.35 7.42 -7.44
C PHE A 361 -5.33 8.52 -7.00
N ILE A 362 -6.60 8.46 -7.43
CA ILE A 362 -7.63 9.43 -7.04
C ILE A 362 -7.93 9.31 -5.55
N THR A 363 -8.11 8.11 -5.03
CA THR A 363 -8.39 7.86 -3.61
C THR A 363 -7.26 8.40 -2.73
N CYS A 364 -6.00 8.10 -3.07
CA CYS A 364 -4.84 8.63 -2.37
C CYS A 364 -4.75 10.15 -2.48
N SER A 365 -5.00 10.72 -3.67
CA SER A 365 -5.01 12.17 -3.84
C SER A 365 -6.03 12.84 -2.93
N ILE A 366 -7.25 12.30 -2.82
CA ILE A 366 -8.30 12.83 -1.93
C ILE A 366 -7.86 12.76 -0.47
N ALA A 367 -7.27 11.64 -0.02
CA ALA A 367 -6.75 11.50 1.34
C ALA A 367 -5.69 12.57 1.66
N LEU A 368 -4.73 12.75 0.76
CA LEU A 368 -3.67 13.74 0.91
C LEU A 368 -4.23 15.17 0.91
N VAL A 369 -5.22 15.45 0.06
CA VAL A 369 -5.90 16.77 0.03
C VAL A 369 -6.64 17.04 1.33
N ILE A 370 -7.41 16.09 1.84
CA ILE A 370 -8.14 16.22 3.11
C ILE A 370 -7.15 16.48 4.24
N ASN A 371 -6.11 15.66 4.36
CA ASN A 371 -5.10 15.79 5.40
C ASN A 371 -4.37 17.13 5.30
N SER A 372 -3.74 17.43 4.18
CA SER A 372 -2.92 18.62 4.00
C SER A 372 -3.74 19.92 4.06
N SER A 373 -5.04 19.90 3.68
CA SER A 373 -5.90 21.09 3.78
C SER A 373 -6.06 21.59 5.21
N ALA A 374 -6.08 20.68 6.20
CA ALA A 374 -6.16 21.04 7.60
C ALA A 374 -4.85 21.70 8.10
N TYR A 375 -3.71 21.18 7.71
CA TYR A 375 -2.41 21.78 8.02
C TYR A 375 -2.23 23.14 7.33
N GLN A 376 -2.58 23.23 6.05
CA GLN A 376 -2.47 24.47 5.30
C GLN A 376 -3.43 25.55 5.82
N ALA A 377 -4.64 25.19 6.26
CA ALA A 377 -5.55 26.14 6.90
C ALA A 377 -4.93 26.80 8.15
N GLU A 378 -4.19 26.04 8.95
CA GLU A 378 -3.46 26.56 10.11
C GLU A 378 -2.25 27.42 9.68
N ILE A 379 -1.53 27.04 8.61
CA ILE A 379 -0.45 27.86 8.04
C ILE A 379 -1.00 29.22 7.60
N PHE A 380 -2.11 29.24 6.85
CA PHE A 380 -2.74 30.48 6.42
C PHE A 380 -3.23 31.32 7.59
N ARG A 381 -3.91 30.69 8.58
CA ARG A 381 -4.40 31.37 9.77
C ARG A 381 -3.26 32.00 10.57
N SER A 382 -2.20 31.25 10.85
CA SER A 382 -1.05 31.74 11.61
C SER A 382 -0.31 32.86 10.88
N GLY A 383 -0.13 32.72 9.55
CA GLY A 383 0.49 33.76 8.74
C GLY A 383 -0.31 35.05 8.68
N ILE A 384 -1.64 35.00 8.63
CA ILE A 384 -2.48 36.20 8.72
C ILE A 384 -2.41 36.81 10.12
N GLN A 385 -2.44 35.98 11.17
CA GLN A 385 -2.39 36.44 12.55
C GLN A 385 -1.01 36.93 13.00
N SER A 386 0.06 36.61 12.27
CA SER A 386 1.41 37.13 12.56
C SER A 386 1.59 38.60 12.19
N ILE A 387 0.65 39.16 11.43
CA ILE A 387 0.71 40.61 11.07
C ILE A 387 0.23 41.46 12.27
N ASP A 388 0.98 42.47 12.57
CA ASP A 388 0.65 43.38 13.69
C ASP A 388 -0.76 43.97 13.55
N LYS A 389 -1.53 43.91 14.63
CA LYS A 389 -2.93 44.37 14.67
C LYS A 389 -3.06 45.85 14.35
N GLY A 390 -2.03 46.65 14.67
CA GLY A 390 -1.96 48.07 14.36
C GLY A 390 -2.05 48.37 12.87
N GLN A 391 -1.61 47.41 11.99
CA GLN A 391 -1.76 47.57 10.53
C GLN A 391 -3.24 47.62 10.12
N MET A 392 -4.06 46.70 10.71
CA MET A 392 -5.49 46.69 10.46
C MET A 392 -6.17 47.96 11.06
N GLU A 393 -5.80 48.34 12.28
CA GLU A 393 -6.36 49.51 12.96
C GLU A 393 -6.04 50.78 12.22
N ALA A 394 -4.78 51.02 11.78
CA ALA A 394 -4.37 52.15 11.00
C ALA A 394 -5.12 52.23 9.65
N ALA A 395 -5.21 51.11 8.93
CA ALA A 395 -5.95 51.03 7.67
C ALA A 395 -7.44 51.42 7.85
N ARG A 396 -8.05 50.92 8.95
CA ARG A 396 -9.44 51.24 9.30
C ARG A 396 -9.63 52.71 9.68
N SER A 397 -8.68 53.29 10.39
CA SER A 397 -8.67 54.71 10.75
C SER A 397 -8.52 55.64 9.51
N LEU A 398 -7.85 55.20 8.47
CA LEU A 398 -7.78 55.87 7.18
C LEU A 398 -9.03 55.67 6.29
N GLY A 399 -10.10 55.08 6.82
CA GLY A 399 -11.39 54.91 6.12
C GLY A 399 -11.48 53.67 5.22
N MET A 400 -10.49 52.76 5.23
CA MET A 400 -10.58 51.52 4.45
C MET A 400 -11.63 50.60 5.07
N SER A 401 -12.42 49.92 4.22
CA SER A 401 -13.28 48.82 4.68
C SER A 401 -12.40 47.66 5.15
N TYR A 402 -12.98 46.73 5.96
CA TYR A 402 -12.27 45.53 6.44
C TYR A 402 -11.65 44.74 5.30
N TRP A 403 -12.38 44.51 4.23
CA TRP A 403 -11.87 43.76 3.07
C TRP A 403 -10.81 44.50 2.28
N GLN A 404 -10.94 45.83 2.16
CA GLN A 404 -9.87 46.67 1.53
C GLN A 404 -8.58 46.59 2.34
N ALA A 405 -8.64 46.72 3.66
CA ALA A 405 -7.49 46.58 4.54
C ALA A 405 -6.91 45.16 4.46
N MET A 406 -7.78 44.13 4.48
CA MET A 406 -7.36 42.73 4.36
C MET A 406 -6.60 42.47 3.07
N PHE A 407 -7.19 42.77 1.90
CA PHE A 407 -6.58 42.47 0.59
C PHE A 407 -5.41 43.37 0.21
N LYS A 408 -5.41 44.66 0.60
CA LYS A 408 -4.39 45.60 0.19
C LYS A 408 -3.22 45.73 1.18
N ILE A 409 -3.43 45.42 2.47
CA ILE A 409 -2.41 45.64 3.52
C ILE A 409 -2.00 44.33 4.16
N ILE A 410 -2.96 43.52 4.69
CA ILE A 410 -2.66 42.35 5.52
C ILE A 410 -2.21 41.15 4.68
N ILE A 411 -2.98 40.75 3.66
CA ILE A 411 -2.67 39.57 2.86
C ILE A 411 -1.32 39.66 2.15
N PRO A 412 -0.93 40.81 1.50
CA PRO A 412 0.37 40.89 0.87
C PRO A 412 1.56 40.73 1.83
N GLN A 413 1.43 41.17 3.08
CA GLN A 413 2.41 40.93 4.13
C GLN A 413 2.35 39.49 4.62
N ALA A 414 1.15 38.95 4.88
CA ALA A 414 0.94 37.59 5.34
C ALA A 414 1.48 36.53 4.36
N ILE A 415 1.35 36.76 3.04
CA ILE A 415 1.89 35.86 2.02
C ILE A 415 3.39 35.62 2.20
N ARG A 416 4.15 36.67 2.54
CA ARG A 416 5.60 36.53 2.79
C ARG A 416 5.90 35.55 3.94
N ASN A 417 5.06 35.54 4.98
CA ASN A 417 5.20 34.68 6.13
C ASN A 417 4.64 33.25 5.86
N ILE A 418 3.63 33.15 4.98
CA ILE A 418 2.95 31.89 4.62
C ILE A 418 3.81 31.05 3.66
N LEU A 419 4.40 31.68 2.65
CA LEU A 419 5.10 30.98 1.56
C LEU A 419 6.18 30.00 2.03
N PRO A 420 7.05 30.32 3.00
CA PRO A 420 8.04 29.37 3.52
C PRO A 420 7.40 28.13 4.12
N SER A 421 6.38 28.33 4.96
CA SER A 421 5.67 27.23 5.63
C SER A 421 4.90 26.36 4.63
N LEU A 422 4.26 26.96 3.62
CA LEU A 422 3.55 26.25 2.56
C LEU A 422 4.51 25.42 1.70
N ALA A 423 5.67 25.99 1.38
CA ALA A 423 6.70 25.29 0.63
C ALA A 423 7.30 24.11 1.42
N ASN A 424 7.47 24.28 2.75
CA ASN A 424 7.86 23.17 3.62
C ASN A 424 6.78 22.08 3.67
N GLU A 425 5.50 22.44 3.70
CA GLU A 425 4.38 21.49 3.64
C GLU A 425 4.43 20.64 2.37
N PHE A 426 4.81 21.22 1.23
CA PHE A 426 5.02 20.43 -0.01
C PHE A 426 6.12 19.39 0.15
N VAL A 427 7.25 19.73 0.80
CA VAL A 427 8.32 18.76 1.09
C VAL A 427 7.85 17.65 2.03
N VAL A 428 7.03 18.00 3.02
CA VAL A 428 6.41 17.01 3.94
C VAL A 428 5.50 16.06 3.15
N LEU A 429 4.64 16.62 2.30
CA LEU A 429 3.68 15.85 1.51
C LEU A 429 4.35 14.83 0.58
N ILE A 430 5.52 15.18 -0.04
CA ILE A 430 6.31 14.23 -0.83
C ILE A 430 6.69 12.99 0.00
N LYS A 431 7.05 13.15 1.27
CA LYS A 431 7.38 12.02 2.14
C LYS A 431 6.15 11.24 2.57
N GLU A 432 5.04 11.92 2.81
CA GLU A 432 3.77 11.31 3.22
C GLU A 432 3.15 10.44 2.12
N THR A 433 3.43 10.73 0.82
CA THR A 433 2.98 9.85 -0.27
C THR A 433 3.51 8.42 -0.15
N SER A 434 4.62 8.20 0.57
CA SER A 434 5.14 6.84 0.80
C SER A 434 4.14 5.89 1.47
N ILE A 435 3.17 6.41 2.22
CA ILE A 435 2.10 5.63 2.85
C ILE A 435 1.14 5.04 1.81
N ALA A 436 1.02 5.68 0.63
CA ALA A 436 0.18 5.21 -0.46
C ALA A 436 0.60 3.82 -1.00
N SER A 437 1.86 3.43 -0.80
CA SER A 437 2.37 2.11 -1.19
C SER A 437 1.63 0.94 -0.52
N THR A 438 1.03 1.15 0.64
CA THR A 438 0.18 0.15 1.31
C THR A 438 -0.98 -0.31 0.41
N PHE A 439 -1.40 0.55 -0.52
CA PHE A 439 -2.47 0.27 -1.48
C PHE A 439 -1.95 0.07 -2.92
N TYR A 440 -0.65 -0.13 -3.10
CA TYR A 440 -0.02 -0.40 -4.40
C TYR A 440 -0.38 0.65 -5.47
N VAL A 441 -0.21 1.94 -5.16
CA VAL A 441 -0.53 3.04 -6.09
C VAL A 441 0.52 3.20 -7.20
N GLY A 442 1.68 2.57 -7.05
CA GLY A 442 2.78 2.63 -8.00
C GLY A 442 3.78 3.75 -7.72
N ASP A 443 3.78 4.32 -6.53
CA ASP A 443 4.77 5.29 -6.05
C ASP A 443 6.17 4.67 -5.84
N LEU A 444 7.15 5.45 -5.44
CA LEU A 444 8.53 4.97 -5.21
C LEU A 444 8.60 3.81 -4.22
N MET A 445 7.77 3.81 -3.17
CA MET A 445 7.77 2.73 -2.19
C MET A 445 7.12 1.46 -2.74
N THR A 446 6.10 1.57 -3.60
CA THR A 446 5.55 0.43 -4.35
C THR A 446 6.61 -0.18 -5.27
N VAL A 447 7.40 0.64 -5.97
CA VAL A 447 8.51 0.16 -6.80
C VAL A 447 9.54 -0.58 -5.95
N LYS A 448 9.91 -0.03 -4.79
CA LYS A 448 10.77 -0.71 -3.82
C LYS A 448 10.22 -2.10 -3.46
N GLN A 449 8.94 -2.20 -3.12
CA GLN A 449 8.31 -3.49 -2.78
C GLN A 449 8.43 -4.50 -3.92
N ASN A 450 8.07 -4.10 -5.14
CA ASN A 450 8.13 -4.96 -6.33
C ASN A 450 9.57 -5.46 -6.59
N ILE A 451 10.58 -4.59 -6.51
CA ILE A 451 11.98 -4.99 -6.70
C ILE A 451 12.41 -5.95 -5.59
N THR A 452 12.02 -5.68 -4.33
CA THR A 452 12.34 -6.57 -3.22
C THR A 452 11.72 -7.95 -3.41
N THR A 453 10.49 -8.06 -3.90
CA THR A 453 9.82 -9.35 -4.17
C THR A 453 10.56 -10.17 -5.24
N LEU A 454 11.09 -9.53 -6.26
CA LEU A 454 11.83 -10.21 -7.33
C LEU A 454 13.25 -10.59 -6.94
N THR A 455 13.93 -9.72 -6.17
CA THR A 455 15.36 -9.87 -5.90
C THR A 455 15.65 -10.43 -4.52
N PHE A 456 14.65 -10.49 -3.64
CA PHE A 456 14.77 -10.77 -2.20
C PHE A 456 15.82 -9.90 -1.48
N ASP A 457 16.33 -8.86 -2.14
CA ASP A 457 17.18 -7.83 -1.53
C ASP A 457 16.29 -6.65 -1.13
N SER A 458 16.03 -6.52 0.16
CA SER A 458 15.24 -5.40 0.69
C SER A 458 16.11 -4.17 1.00
N LEU A 459 17.38 -4.38 1.33
CA LEU A 459 18.25 -3.29 1.78
C LEU A 459 18.64 -2.36 0.63
N THR A 460 19.08 -2.92 -0.49
CA THR A 460 19.55 -2.14 -1.63
C THR A 460 18.45 -1.24 -2.22
N PRO A 461 17.23 -1.73 -2.52
CA PRO A 461 16.14 -0.87 -2.99
C PRO A 461 15.74 0.18 -1.97
N PHE A 462 15.77 -0.13 -0.65
CA PHE A 462 15.52 0.85 0.41
C PHE A 462 16.51 2.00 0.37
N ILE A 463 17.80 1.69 0.23
CA ILE A 463 18.86 2.71 0.16
C ILE A 463 18.68 3.56 -1.10
N ILE A 464 18.39 2.95 -2.25
CA ILE A 464 18.16 3.68 -3.50
C ILE A 464 16.99 4.65 -3.33
N VAL A 465 15.86 4.18 -2.83
CA VAL A 465 14.66 5.01 -2.64
C VAL A 465 14.93 6.10 -1.60
N ALA A 466 15.63 5.80 -0.50
CA ALA A 466 16.02 6.82 0.49
C ALA A 466 16.91 7.91 -0.13
N ILE A 467 17.85 7.54 -1.01
CA ILE A 467 18.71 8.49 -1.74
C ILE A 467 17.85 9.35 -2.70
N ILE A 468 16.91 8.74 -3.44
CA ILE A 468 16.01 9.46 -4.34
C ILE A 468 15.18 10.48 -3.57
N TYR A 469 14.50 10.06 -2.48
CA TYR A 469 13.74 10.97 -1.61
C TYR A 469 14.62 12.09 -1.06
N PHE A 470 15.83 11.75 -0.59
CA PHE A 470 16.76 12.75 -0.07
C PHE A 470 17.16 13.79 -1.14
N ILE A 471 17.55 13.33 -2.33
CA ILE A 471 17.94 14.23 -3.44
C ILE A 471 16.78 15.17 -3.80
N VAL A 472 15.56 14.64 -3.96
CA VAL A 472 14.38 15.41 -4.33
C VAL A 472 14.03 16.44 -3.25
N THR A 473 13.90 15.97 -1.99
CA THR A 473 13.50 16.85 -0.88
C THR A 473 14.57 17.89 -0.53
N PHE A 474 15.85 17.51 -0.59
CA PHE A 474 16.97 18.42 -0.37
C PHE A 474 17.07 19.49 -1.47
N SER A 475 16.97 19.09 -2.74
CA SER A 475 17.01 20.01 -3.89
C SER A 475 15.85 21.00 -3.82
N LEU A 476 14.65 20.51 -3.54
CA LEU A 476 13.46 21.34 -3.39
C LEU A 476 13.60 22.31 -2.21
N SER A 477 14.05 21.82 -1.05
CA SER A 477 14.28 22.68 0.13
C SER A 477 15.32 23.77 -0.13
N LYS A 478 16.37 23.47 -0.91
CA LYS A 478 17.39 24.47 -1.31
C LYS A 478 16.81 25.51 -2.27
N LEU A 479 15.99 25.09 -3.23
CA LEU A 479 15.27 26.00 -4.13
C LEU A 479 14.35 26.93 -3.33
N ILE A 480 13.54 26.38 -2.42
CA ILE A 480 12.63 27.12 -1.55
C ILE A 480 13.40 28.21 -0.78
N LYS A 481 14.49 27.84 -0.08
CA LYS A 481 15.32 28.80 0.66
C LYS A 481 15.90 29.92 -0.22
N THR A 482 16.19 29.61 -1.48
CA THR A 482 16.68 30.64 -2.43
C THR A 482 15.57 31.60 -2.82
N PHE A 483 14.34 31.11 -3.03
CA PHE A 483 13.17 31.97 -3.27
C PHE A 483 12.80 32.81 -2.05
N GLU A 484 12.82 32.22 -0.84
CA GLU A 484 12.59 32.95 0.41
C GLU A 484 13.50 34.17 0.54
N LYS A 485 14.79 34.02 0.29
CA LYS A 485 15.75 35.12 0.33
C LYS A 485 15.43 36.25 -0.68
N LYS A 486 14.86 35.89 -1.85
CA LYS A 486 14.47 36.87 -2.87
C LYS A 486 13.16 37.61 -2.54
N VAL A 487 12.26 36.96 -1.81
CA VAL A 487 10.94 37.50 -1.42
C VAL A 487 11.02 38.29 -0.12
N ALA A 488 12.02 38.00 0.73
CA ALA A 488 12.29 38.76 1.96
C ALA A 488 12.99 40.11 1.72
N LEU A 489 13.52 40.34 0.51
CA LEU A 489 14.02 41.64 0.03
C LEU A 489 12.91 42.44 -0.65
#